data_74c4c165707ae2071f7a1ed611c7ac62
#
_entry.id   74c4c165707ae2071f7a1ed611c7ac62
#
_cell.length_a   1.000
_cell.length_b   1.000
_cell.length_c   1.000
_cell.angle_alpha   90.00
_cell.angle_beta   90.00
_cell.angle_gamma   90.00
#
_symmetry.space_group_name_H-M   'P 1'
#
loop_
_entity.id
_entity.type
_entity.pdbx_description
1 polymer ?
#
loop_
_entity_poly.entity_id
_entity_poly.type
_entity_poly.pdbx_seq_one_letter_code
_entity_poly.pdbx_strand_id
1 'polypeptide(L)'
;GTSNSNLKNTYGEVSIQYGDSKIQSGMQFLGCVIGDYSKTAINTSIFTGKVIGVCSTLYGFVTSNVSSFTNDARSLGDATELSLRTMATCQERIFSRRGIEQRSCDIQLLQDMYDLTAQERDLDDRPLSF
;
A
#
# COMPACT_ATOMS: atom_id res chain seq x y z
N GLY A 1 -7.82 14.56 0.50
CA GLY A 1 -8.94 13.94 1.20
C GLY A 1 -8.65 12.56 1.78
N THR A 2 -7.42 12.33 2.27
CA THR A 2 -7.05 11.08 2.98
C THR A 2 -6.78 11.40 4.43
N SER A 3 -7.32 10.58 5.33
CA SER A 3 -7.05 10.65 6.77
C SER A 3 -6.19 9.45 7.20
N ASN A 4 -5.22 9.70 8.05
CA ASN A 4 -4.38 8.66 8.62
C ASN A 4 -4.43 8.74 10.15
N SER A 5 -4.77 7.62 10.80
CA SER A 5 -4.76 7.51 12.25
C SER A 5 -3.35 7.22 12.78
N ASN A 6 -3.00 7.83 13.89
CA ASN A 6 -1.76 7.54 14.62
C ASN A 6 -2.01 6.97 16.02
N LEU A 7 -3.26 6.71 16.40
CA LEU A 7 -3.65 6.27 17.72
C LEU A 7 -4.72 5.18 17.63
N LYS A 8 -4.58 4.13 18.45
CA LYS A 8 -5.65 3.14 18.62
C LYS A 8 -6.77 3.70 19.49
N ASN A 9 -8.00 3.28 19.22
CA ASN A 9 -9.15 3.61 20.09
C ASN A 9 -8.98 3.10 21.53
N THR A 10 -8.17 2.07 21.72
CA THR A 10 -7.85 1.51 23.04
C THR A 10 -6.74 2.25 23.78
N TYR A 11 -6.10 3.22 23.16
CA TYR A 11 -4.92 3.96 23.66
C TYR A 11 -3.70 3.06 23.96
N GLY A 12 -3.71 1.82 23.49
CA GLY A 12 -2.61 0.88 23.66
C GLY A 12 -1.46 1.12 22.68
N GLU A 13 -0.36 0.40 22.94
CA GLU A 13 0.79 0.38 22.04
C GLU A 13 0.41 -0.07 20.63
N VAL A 14 0.96 0.59 19.62
CA VAL A 14 0.78 0.22 18.23
C VAL A 14 1.79 -0.88 17.86
N SER A 15 1.31 -1.98 17.32
CA SER A 15 2.15 -3.02 16.72
C SER A 15 2.02 -3.00 15.21
N ILE A 16 3.09 -3.42 14.53
CA ILE A 16 3.16 -3.52 13.07
C ILE A 16 3.26 -4.99 12.71
N GLN A 17 2.38 -5.45 11.83
CA GLN A 17 2.53 -6.75 11.19
C GLN A 17 3.42 -6.58 9.96
N TYR A 18 4.55 -7.29 9.91
CA TYR A 18 5.45 -7.29 8.76
C TYR A 18 5.77 -8.73 8.37
N GLY A 19 5.25 -9.16 7.24
CA GLY A 19 5.28 -10.58 6.86
C GLY A 19 4.59 -11.44 7.92
N ASP A 20 5.26 -12.48 8.39
CA ASP A 20 4.76 -13.37 9.45
C ASP A 20 5.09 -12.89 10.87
N SER A 21 5.80 -11.76 10.99
CA SER A 21 6.26 -11.22 12.27
C SER A 21 5.40 -10.07 12.73
N LYS A 22 5.08 -10.06 14.04
CA LYS A 22 4.44 -8.92 14.71
C LYS A 22 5.49 -8.16 15.51
N ILE A 23 5.69 -6.90 15.12
CA ILE A 23 6.69 -6.04 15.75
C ILE A 23 6.00 -5.11 16.74
N GLN A 24 6.45 -5.13 17.99
CA GLN A 24 6.02 -4.18 19.00
C GLN A 24 6.79 -2.88 18.81
N SER A 25 6.10 -1.80 18.55
CA SER A 25 6.74 -0.51 18.22
C SER A 25 7.28 0.22 19.46
N GLY A 26 6.79 -0.10 20.65
CA GLY A 26 7.04 0.66 21.86
C GLY A 26 6.37 2.05 21.86
N MET A 27 5.51 2.33 20.88
CA MET A 27 4.92 3.65 20.68
C MET A 27 3.39 3.61 20.79
N GLN A 28 2.85 4.58 21.49
CA GLN A 28 1.40 4.83 21.54
C GLN A 28 0.92 5.55 20.27
N PHE A 29 1.74 6.44 19.73
CA PHE A 29 1.45 7.23 18.53
C PHE A 29 2.36 6.76 17.39
N LEU A 30 1.76 6.14 16.40
CA LEU A 30 2.46 5.68 15.19
C LEU A 30 1.47 5.68 14.01
N GLY A 31 1.81 6.35 12.95
CA GLY A 31 1.01 6.38 11.73
C GLY A 31 1.12 5.08 10.93
N CYS A 32 1.30 5.19 9.65
CA CYS A 32 1.51 4.08 8.73
C CYS A 32 2.81 4.26 7.93
N VAL A 33 3.27 3.17 7.32
CA VAL A 33 4.38 3.17 6.36
C VAL A 33 3.80 3.02 4.97
N ILE A 34 4.15 3.92 4.06
CA ILE A 34 3.62 3.91 2.69
C ILE A 34 4.77 3.82 1.71
N GLY A 35 4.74 2.80 0.87
CA GLY A 35 5.72 2.59 -0.21
C GLY A 35 5.54 3.58 -1.37
N ASP A 36 6.59 3.72 -2.17
CA ASP A 36 6.63 4.63 -3.31
C ASP A 36 5.55 4.31 -4.35
N TYR A 37 5.09 5.33 -5.05
CA TYR A 37 4.05 5.27 -6.07
C TYR A 37 2.68 4.81 -5.59
N SER A 38 2.47 4.66 -4.28
CA SER A 38 1.14 4.39 -3.73
C SER A 38 0.24 5.61 -3.83
N LYS A 39 -1.02 5.40 -4.09
CA LYS A 39 -2.04 6.43 -4.27
C LYS A 39 -3.25 6.14 -3.39
N THR A 40 -3.88 7.18 -2.91
CA THR A 40 -5.14 7.08 -2.18
C THR A 40 -6.25 7.76 -2.97
N ALA A 41 -7.40 7.13 -3.00
CA ALA A 41 -8.62 7.75 -3.52
C ALA A 41 -9.13 8.82 -2.52
N ILE A 42 -10.07 9.62 -2.99
CA ILE A 42 -10.76 10.60 -2.14
C ILE A 42 -11.39 9.93 -0.90
N ASN A 43 -11.28 10.57 0.25
CA ASN A 43 -11.84 10.10 1.53
C ASN A 43 -11.35 8.72 2.00
N THR A 44 -10.16 8.32 1.60
CA THR A 44 -9.52 7.12 2.14
C THR A 44 -9.12 7.34 3.60
N SER A 45 -9.39 6.34 4.44
CA SER A 45 -9.06 6.36 5.88
C SER A 45 -8.12 5.22 6.22
N ILE A 46 -6.90 5.53 6.66
CA ILE A 46 -5.87 4.53 6.95
C ILE A 46 -5.72 4.39 8.46
N PHE A 47 -5.85 3.16 8.96
CA PHE A 47 -5.68 2.86 10.38
C PHE A 47 -4.21 2.85 10.78
N THR A 48 -3.96 3.11 12.07
CA THR A 48 -2.60 3.16 12.62
C THR A 48 -1.86 1.84 12.47
N GLY A 49 -0.53 1.90 12.32
CA GLY A 49 0.35 0.74 12.28
C GLY A 49 0.26 -0.08 10.98
N LYS A 50 -0.30 0.46 9.92
CA LYS A 50 -0.40 -0.26 8.64
C LYS A 50 0.85 -0.07 7.79
N VAL A 51 1.18 -1.12 7.04
CA VAL A 51 2.25 -1.12 6.02
C VAL A 51 1.58 -1.24 4.66
N ILE A 52 1.83 -0.26 3.83
CA ILE A 52 1.30 -0.18 2.46
C ILE A 52 2.47 -0.41 1.51
N GLY A 53 2.39 -1.45 0.73
CA GLY A 53 3.41 -1.80 -0.26
C GLY A 53 3.51 -0.77 -1.39
N VAL A 54 4.59 -0.87 -2.17
CA VAL A 54 4.83 0.03 -3.30
C VAL A 54 3.78 -0.14 -4.40
N CYS A 55 3.53 0.90 -5.17
CA CYS A 55 2.67 0.84 -6.36
C CYS A 55 1.23 0.37 -6.06
N SER A 56 0.70 0.71 -4.89
CA SER A 56 -0.66 0.33 -4.50
C SER A 56 -1.64 1.49 -4.64
N THR A 57 -2.90 1.18 -4.89
CA THR A 57 -4.00 2.15 -4.86
C THR A 57 -5.01 1.77 -3.80
N LEU A 58 -5.39 2.73 -2.96
CA LEU A 58 -6.19 2.51 -1.76
C LEU A 58 -7.53 3.22 -1.87
N TYR A 59 -8.59 2.52 -1.47
CA TYR A 59 -9.97 3.05 -1.47
C TYR A 59 -10.66 2.76 -0.15
N GLY A 60 -11.38 3.74 0.37
CA GLY A 60 -12.23 3.58 1.56
C GLY A 60 -11.43 3.35 2.85
N PHE A 61 -11.81 2.38 3.65
CA PHE A 61 -11.16 2.07 4.94
C PHE A 61 -10.04 1.04 4.77
N VAL A 62 -8.83 1.41 5.10
CA VAL A 62 -7.65 0.54 5.07
C VAL A 62 -7.36 0.06 6.50
N THR A 63 -7.86 -1.12 6.82
CA THR A 63 -7.80 -1.71 8.16
C THR A 63 -6.73 -2.80 8.31
N SER A 64 -6.13 -3.22 7.22
CA SER A 64 -5.04 -4.21 7.17
C SER A 64 -3.89 -3.71 6.28
N ASN A 65 -2.75 -4.41 6.34
CA ASN A 65 -1.65 -4.14 5.43
C ASN A 65 -2.09 -4.37 3.97
N VAL A 66 -1.45 -3.67 3.07
CA VAL A 66 -1.71 -3.77 1.63
C VAL A 66 -0.43 -4.20 0.93
N SER A 67 -0.51 -5.27 0.16
CA SER A 67 0.61 -5.77 -0.63
C SER A 67 0.98 -4.80 -1.74
N SER A 68 2.24 -4.87 -2.15
CA SER A 68 2.72 -4.11 -3.32
C SER A 68 1.95 -4.49 -4.59
N PHE A 69 1.76 -3.55 -5.50
CA PHE A 69 1.02 -3.72 -6.76
C PHE A 69 -0.42 -4.24 -6.54
N THR A 70 -1.09 -3.68 -5.56
CA THR A 70 -2.47 -4.03 -5.22
C THR A 70 -3.40 -2.84 -5.38
N ASN A 71 -4.54 -3.09 -5.99
CA ASN A 71 -5.67 -2.18 -6.00
C ASN A 71 -6.60 -2.58 -4.85
N ASP A 72 -6.46 -1.92 -3.70
CA ASP A 72 -7.15 -2.29 -2.46
C ASP A 72 -8.45 -1.51 -2.28
N ALA A 73 -9.56 -2.15 -2.62
CA ALA A 73 -10.90 -1.66 -2.36
C ALA A 73 -11.70 -2.61 -1.47
N ARG A 74 -11.04 -3.36 -0.59
CA ARG A 74 -11.68 -4.38 0.26
C ARG A 74 -12.86 -3.86 1.08
N SER A 75 -12.79 -2.64 1.55
CA SER A 75 -13.91 -2.01 2.29
C SER A 75 -15.13 -1.70 1.41
N LEU A 76 -14.97 -1.71 0.09
CA LEU A 76 -16.01 -1.43 -0.89
C LEU A 76 -16.41 -2.69 -1.68
N GLY A 77 -15.65 -3.78 -1.55
CA GLY A 77 -15.89 -5.02 -2.25
C GLY A 77 -14.68 -5.95 -2.27
N ASP A 78 -13.64 -5.61 -3.02
CA ASP A 78 -12.58 -6.55 -3.31
C ASP A 78 -11.19 -5.87 -3.39
N ALA A 79 -10.16 -6.71 -3.44
CA ALA A 79 -8.81 -6.30 -3.77
C ALA A 79 -8.35 -7.06 -5.03
N THR A 80 -7.69 -6.35 -5.93
CA THR A 80 -7.21 -6.91 -7.18
C THR A 80 -5.73 -6.58 -7.38
N GLU A 81 -5.04 -7.43 -8.12
CA GLU A 81 -3.66 -7.15 -8.49
C GLU A 81 -3.60 -5.99 -9.48
N LEU A 82 -2.68 -5.05 -9.26
CA LEU A 82 -2.36 -4.01 -10.21
C LEU A 82 -1.25 -4.49 -11.12
N SER A 83 -1.58 -4.75 -12.40
CA SER A 83 -0.61 -5.30 -13.33
C SER A 83 0.57 -4.36 -13.55
N LEU A 84 1.74 -4.93 -13.81
CA LEU A 84 2.94 -4.17 -14.16
C LEU A 84 2.70 -3.20 -15.33
N ARG A 85 1.99 -3.66 -16.36
CA ARG A 85 1.66 -2.83 -17.54
C ARG A 85 0.84 -1.61 -17.15
N THR A 86 -0.17 -1.79 -16.31
CA THR A 86 -1.01 -0.70 -15.82
C THR A 86 -0.18 0.29 -15.02
N MET A 87 0.71 -0.21 -14.16
CA MET A 87 1.58 0.64 -13.34
C MET A 87 2.60 1.41 -14.18
N ALA A 88 3.21 0.78 -15.19
CA ALA A 88 4.12 1.45 -16.11
C ALA A 88 3.44 2.59 -16.87
N THR A 89 2.22 2.37 -17.36
CA THR A 89 1.41 3.41 -18.00
C THR A 89 1.05 4.53 -17.02
N CYS A 90 0.74 4.19 -15.78
CA CYS A 90 0.45 5.18 -14.74
C CYS A 90 1.69 6.04 -14.44
N GLN A 91 2.86 5.42 -14.30
CA GLN A 91 4.13 6.13 -14.07
C GLN A 91 4.46 7.09 -15.23
N GLU A 92 4.28 6.65 -16.48
CA GLU A 92 4.48 7.50 -17.64
C GLU A 92 3.61 8.77 -17.57
N ARG A 93 2.34 8.63 -17.22
CA ARG A 93 1.41 9.76 -17.04
C ARG A 93 1.81 10.67 -15.87
N ILE A 94 2.27 10.10 -14.76
CA ILE A 94 2.78 10.85 -13.61
C ILE A 94 4.00 11.69 -14.03
N PHE A 95 4.93 11.07 -14.74
CA PHE A 95 6.17 11.72 -15.19
C PHE A 95 5.88 12.83 -16.19
N SER A 96 4.97 12.61 -17.16
CA SER A 96 4.62 13.59 -18.17
C SER A 96 4.03 14.87 -17.55
N ARG A 97 3.30 14.78 -16.43
CA ARG A 97 2.80 15.96 -15.70
C ARG A 97 3.93 16.85 -15.15
N ARG A 98 5.10 16.31 -15.00
CA ARG A 98 6.30 17.00 -14.50
C ARG A 98 7.32 17.29 -15.60
N GLY A 99 6.98 17.01 -16.88
CA GLY A 99 7.90 17.13 -17.99
C GLY A 99 9.07 16.16 -17.94
N ILE A 100 8.90 15.02 -17.27
CA ILE A 100 9.92 13.96 -17.13
C ILE A 100 9.57 12.86 -18.13
N GLU A 101 10.58 12.37 -18.83
CA GLU A 101 10.46 11.21 -19.72
C GLU A 101 10.67 9.91 -18.94
N GLN A 102 9.80 8.93 -19.12
CA GLN A 102 9.97 7.59 -18.60
C GLN A 102 11.08 6.87 -19.38
N ARG A 103 12.09 6.39 -18.67
CA ARG A 103 13.25 5.71 -19.25
C ARG A 103 13.10 4.19 -19.11
N SER A 104 13.91 3.45 -19.86
CA SER A 104 13.93 1.98 -19.74
C SER A 104 14.33 1.51 -18.33
N CYS A 105 15.20 2.22 -17.63
CA CYS A 105 15.57 1.88 -16.25
C CYS A 105 14.44 2.10 -15.25
N ASP A 106 13.54 3.05 -15.50
CA ASP A 106 12.37 3.28 -14.66
C ASP A 106 11.38 2.10 -14.79
N ILE A 107 11.18 1.62 -16.02
CA ILE A 107 10.34 0.44 -16.29
C ILE A 107 10.98 -0.84 -15.71
N GLN A 108 12.29 -0.99 -15.84
CA GLN A 108 13.02 -2.13 -15.28
C GLN A 108 12.91 -2.18 -13.76
N LEU A 109 12.99 -1.02 -13.08
CA LEU A 109 12.81 -0.95 -11.64
C LEU A 109 11.41 -1.41 -11.22
N LEU A 110 10.37 -1.01 -11.95
CA LEU A 110 9.01 -1.49 -11.69
C LEU A 110 8.90 -3.01 -11.86
N GLN A 111 9.52 -3.58 -12.90
CA GLN A 111 9.58 -5.03 -13.11
C GLN A 111 10.26 -5.74 -11.95
N ASP A 112 11.43 -5.26 -11.54
CA ASP A 112 12.21 -5.86 -10.47
C ASP A 112 11.43 -5.82 -9.14
N MET A 113 10.77 -4.72 -8.84
CA MET A 113 9.93 -4.59 -7.64
C MET A 113 8.69 -5.47 -7.70
N TYR A 114 8.06 -5.58 -8.87
CA TYR A 114 6.92 -6.47 -9.08
C TYR A 114 7.28 -7.93 -8.80
N ASP A 115 8.42 -8.39 -9.32
CA ASP A 115 8.91 -9.75 -9.13
C ASP A 115 9.33 -10.01 -7.68
N LEU A 116 10.05 -9.05 -7.08
CA LEU A 116 10.53 -9.15 -5.69
C LEU A 116 9.38 -9.25 -4.67
N THR A 117 8.26 -8.60 -4.96
CA THR A 117 7.10 -8.52 -4.05
C THR A 117 5.99 -9.53 -4.37
N ALA A 118 6.22 -10.45 -5.31
CA ALA A 118 5.20 -11.41 -5.76
C ALA A 118 4.58 -12.21 -4.61
N GLN A 119 5.39 -12.64 -3.64
CA GLN A 119 4.92 -13.40 -2.48
C GLN A 119 3.98 -12.61 -1.55
N GLU A 120 4.09 -11.29 -1.51
CA GLU A 120 3.18 -10.45 -0.72
C GLU A 120 1.74 -10.60 -1.24
N ARG A 121 1.55 -10.65 -2.55
CA ARG A 121 0.23 -10.76 -3.20
C ARG A 121 -0.41 -12.13 -2.99
N ASP A 122 0.36 -13.19 -2.93
CA ASP A 122 -0.13 -14.54 -2.66
C ASP A 122 -0.72 -14.67 -1.24
N LEU A 123 -0.35 -13.78 -0.33
CA LEU A 123 -0.85 -13.74 1.04
C LEU A 123 -2.16 -12.92 1.18
N ASP A 124 -2.51 -12.11 0.20
CA ASP A 124 -3.71 -11.27 0.25
C ASP A 124 -5.03 -12.06 0.12
N ASP A 125 -4.98 -13.31 -0.33
CA ASP A 125 -6.13 -14.22 -0.34
C ASP A 125 -6.58 -14.67 1.06
N ARG A 126 -5.89 -14.24 2.11
CA ARG A 126 -6.27 -14.55 3.48
C ARG A 126 -7.46 -13.70 3.91
N PRO A 127 -8.48 -14.31 4.56
CA PRO A 127 -9.60 -13.55 5.08
C PRO A 127 -9.12 -12.51 6.09
N LEU A 128 -9.77 -11.35 6.08
CA LEU A 128 -9.50 -10.26 7.01
C LEU A 128 -9.53 -10.78 8.45
N SER A 129 -8.40 -10.73 9.15
CA SER A 129 -8.38 -10.83 10.60
C SER A 129 -8.53 -9.43 11.20
N PHE A 130 -9.59 -9.22 11.92
CA PHE A 130 -9.81 -8.00 12.67
C PHE A 130 -8.94 -7.94 13.94
#